data_44432fe6f6adc5dcb43ef4cf834be320
#
_entry.id   44432fe6f6adc5dcb43ef4cf834be320
#
_cell.length_a   1.000
_cell.length_b   1.000
_cell.length_c   1.000
_cell.angle_alpha   90.00
_cell.angle_beta   90.00
_cell.angle_gamma   90.00
#
_symmetry.space_group_name_H-M   'P 1'
#
loop_
_entity.id
_entity.type
_entity.pdbx_description
1 polymer ?
#
loop_
_entity_poly.entity_id
_entity_poly.type
_entity_poly.pdbx_seq_one_letter_code
_entity_poly.pdbx_strand_id
1 'polypeptide(L)'
;MIDSYSFGSIEINSEHYTKDLIILPDSTILHPWWRNKGHKLSLTDIQDIINSSPDILVVGTGTPGLMKPDRNLLNDLKTIGIETRIMSTKKAVREYNALRKKGKNVAGCFHLTC
;
A
#
# COMPACT_ATOMS: atom_id res chain seq x y z
N MET A 1 6.48 -10.48 5.12
CA MET A 1 7.52 -9.51 4.67
C MET A 1 7.62 -9.54 3.16
N ILE A 2 7.91 -8.41 2.58
CA ILE A 2 8.13 -8.32 1.14
C ILE A 2 9.56 -8.70 0.85
N ASP A 3 9.75 -9.71 -0.02
CA ASP A 3 11.09 -10.22 -0.32
C ASP A 3 11.82 -9.33 -1.34
N SER A 4 11.13 -8.89 -2.38
CA SER A 4 11.71 -8.04 -3.41
C SER A 4 10.64 -7.31 -4.22
N TYR A 5 11.06 -6.24 -4.88
CA TYR A 5 10.22 -5.49 -5.80
C TYR A 5 11.04 -5.05 -7.00
N SER A 6 10.47 -5.19 -8.19
CA SER A 6 10.96 -4.57 -9.41
C SER A 6 9.75 -4.09 -10.21
N PHE A 7 9.99 -3.26 -11.21
CA PHE A 7 8.89 -2.70 -12.01
C PHE A 7 7.97 -3.81 -12.52
N GLY A 8 6.70 -3.74 -12.16
CA GLY A 8 5.68 -4.69 -12.59
C GLY A 8 5.63 -5.99 -11.81
N SER A 9 6.42 -6.15 -10.74
CA SER A 9 6.55 -7.43 -10.06
C SER A 9 6.94 -7.24 -8.60
N ILE A 10 6.33 -8.03 -7.72
CA ILE A 10 6.66 -8.03 -6.30
C ILE A 10 6.62 -9.47 -5.77
N GLU A 11 7.56 -9.81 -4.88
CA GLU A 11 7.60 -11.11 -4.25
C GLU A 11 7.36 -10.98 -2.77
N ILE A 12 6.42 -11.74 -2.23
CA ILE A 12 6.02 -11.69 -0.82
C ILE A 12 5.92 -13.11 -0.31
N ASN A 13 6.72 -13.44 0.73
CA ASN A 13 6.75 -14.79 1.31
C ASN A 13 6.97 -15.86 0.25
N SER A 14 7.89 -15.60 -0.68
CA SER A 14 8.25 -16.48 -1.80
C SER A 14 7.16 -16.64 -2.88
N GLU A 15 6.08 -15.88 -2.80
CA GLU A 15 5.03 -15.82 -3.82
C GLU A 15 5.22 -14.62 -4.72
N HIS A 16 5.05 -14.83 -6.03
CA HIS A 16 5.28 -13.81 -7.04
C HIS A 16 3.96 -13.20 -7.52
N TYR A 17 3.87 -11.88 -7.49
CA TYR A 17 2.67 -11.14 -7.92
C TYR A 17 3.02 -10.14 -9.00
N THR A 18 2.15 -10.03 -10.02
CA THR A 18 2.35 -9.10 -11.13
C THR A 18 1.23 -8.07 -11.25
N LYS A 19 0.30 -8.06 -10.31
CA LYS A 19 -0.79 -7.10 -10.24
C LYS A 19 -0.69 -6.31 -8.94
N ASP A 20 -1.19 -5.08 -8.95
CA ASP A 20 -1.26 -4.26 -7.74
C ASP A 20 -1.97 -5.01 -6.62
N LEU A 21 -1.57 -4.75 -5.40
CA LEU A 21 -2.10 -5.50 -4.27
C LEU A 21 -2.15 -4.67 -2.98
N ILE A 22 -2.93 -5.20 -2.03
CA ILE A 22 -3.04 -4.69 -0.67
C ILE A 22 -2.54 -5.78 0.27
N ILE A 23 -1.81 -5.39 1.32
CA ILE A 23 -1.46 -6.27 2.43
C ILE A 23 -2.16 -5.73 3.68
N LEU A 24 -3.06 -6.52 4.26
CA LEU A 24 -3.75 -6.15 5.49
C LEU A 24 -2.86 -6.41 6.71
N PRO A 25 -3.17 -5.80 7.88
CA PRO A 25 -2.34 -5.98 9.08
C PRO A 25 -2.16 -7.43 9.52
N ASP A 26 -3.12 -8.31 9.22
CA ASP A 26 -3.02 -9.73 9.53
C ASP A 26 -2.24 -10.53 8.47
N SER A 27 -1.60 -9.85 7.53
CA SER A 27 -0.82 -10.41 6.42
C SER A 27 -1.65 -10.97 5.26
N THR A 28 -2.97 -10.81 5.29
CA THR A 28 -3.80 -11.17 4.14
C THR A 28 -3.44 -10.31 2.94
N ILE A 29 -3.25 -10.95 1.78
CA ILE A 29 -2.95 -10.26 0.54
C ILE A 29 -4.19 -10.27 -0.34
N LEU A 30 -4.61 -9.07 -0.74
CA LEU A 30 -5.74 -8.89 -1.65
C LEU A 30 -5.20 -8.47 -3.01
N HIS A 31 -5.38 -9.32 -4.02
CA HIS A 31 -4.94 -9.03 -5.38
C HIS A 31 -5.83 -9.72 -6.40
N PRO A 32 -6.00 -9.16 -7.57
CA PRO A 32 -5.55 -7.83 -7.98
C PRO A 32 -6.30 -6.73 -7.22
N TRP A 33 -5.64 -5.60 -7.04
CA TRP A 33 -6.25 -4.43 -6.42
C TRP A 33 -6.55 -3.40 -7.50
N TRP A 34 -7.83 -3.16 -7.75
CA TRP A 34 -8.29 -2.22 -8.76
C TRP A 34 -8.74 -0.91 -8.13
N ARG A 35 -8.41 0.19 -8.77
CA ARG A 35 -8.85 1.52 -8.38
C ARG A 35 -9.80 2.05 -9.44
N ASN A 36 -10.73 2.94 -9.05
CA ASN A 36 -11.65 3.56 -9.99
C ASN A 36 -10.90 4.30 -11.11
N LYS A 37 -9.78 4.94 -10.75
CA LYS A 37 -8.90 5.62 -11.71
C LYS A 37 -7.48 5.14 -11.44
N GLY A 38 -6.83 4.58 -12.46
CA GLY A 38 -5.54 3.89 -12.30
C GLY A 38 -4.44 4.66 -11.59
N HIS A 39 -4.29 5.95 -11.87
CA HIS A 39 -3.25 6.79 -11.27
C HIS A 39 -3.79 7.73 -10.19
N LYS A 40 -4.95 7.41 -9.63
CA LYS A 40 -5.56 8.20 -8.56
C LYS A 40 -6.01 7.28 -7.44
N LEU A 41 -5.65 7.65 -6.21
CA LEU A 41 -6.01 6.88 -5.02
C LEU A 41 -7.11 7.62 -4.26
N SER A 42 -8.25 6.97 -4.09
CA SER A 42 -9.38 7.52 -3.36
C SER A 42 -9.73 6.67 -2.14
N LEU A 43 -10.51 7.23 -1.23
CA LEU A 43 -10.93 6.55 -0.01
C LEU A 43 -11.70 5.25 -0.30
N THR A 44 -12.53 5.25 -1.36
CA THR A 44 -13.30 4.07 -1.74
C THR A 44 -12.42 2.92 -2.23
N ASP A 45 -11.21 3.22 -2.70
CA ASP A 45 -10.27 2.20 -3.20
C ASP A 45 -9.62 1.40 -2.07
N ILE A 46 -9.70 1.88 -0.82
CA ILE A 46 -9.00 1.29 0.32
C ILE A 46 -9.93 0.93 1.48
N GLN A 47 -11.20 0.66 1.20
CA GLN A 47 -12.16 0.30 2.25
C GLN A 47 -11.75 -0.93 3.07
N ASP A 48 -11.15 -1.93 2.43
CA ASP A 48 -10.67 -3.12 3.13
C ASP A 48 -9.59 -2.75 4.15
N ILE A 49 -8.72 -1.80 3.80
CA ILE A 49 -7.69 -1.30 4.72
C ILE A 49 -8.34 -0.58 5.89
N ILE A 50 -9.29 0.31 5.62
CA ILE A 50 -9.97 1.07 6.66
C ILE A 50 -10.69 0.12 7.63
N ASN A 51 -11.36 -0.89 7.09
CA ASN A 51 -12.08 -1.88 7.90
C ASN A 51 -11.15 -2.74 8.75
N SER A 52 -9.88 -2.85 8.38
CA SER A 52 -8.88 -3.62 9.13
C SER A 52 -8.23 -2.82 10.27
N SER A 53 -8.52 -1.54 10.38
CA SER A 53 -8.06 -0.64 11.45
C SER A 53 -6.55 -0.65 11.69
N PRO A 54 -5.71 -0.41 10.66
CA PRO A 54 -4.28 -0.27 10.89
C PRO A 54 -3.97 1.06 11.59
N ASP A 55 -2.84 1.11 12.28
CA ASP A 55 -2.33 2.38 12.81
C ASP A 55 -1.58 3.17 11.74
N ILE A 56 -0.94 2.45 10.81
CA ILE A 56 -0.13 3.04 9.75
C ILE A 56 -0.50 2.39 8.41
N LEU A 57 -0.63 3.23 7.39
CA LEU A 57 -0.79 2.78 6.01
C LEU A 57 0.41 3.25 5.20
N VAL A 58 1.08 2.32 4.54
CA VAL A 58 2.16 2.60 3.61
C VAL A 58 1.62 2.49 2.18
N VAL A 59 1.79 3.54 1.40
CA VAL A 59 1.30 3.60 0.02
C VAL A 59 2.49 3.66 -0.93
N GLY A 60 2.60 2.66 -1.81
CA GLY A 60 3.55 2.65 -2.91
C GLY A 60 2.89 3.18 -4.17
N THR A 61 3.37 4.31 -4.68
CA THR A 61 2.74 5.05 -5.79
C THR A 61 3.24 4.62 -7.17
N GLY A 62 4.09 3.63 -7.26
CA GLY A 62 4.67 3.16 -8.51
C GLY A 62 6.09 3.64 -8.72
N THR A 63 6.61 3.38 -9.90
CA THR A 63 7.95 3.79 -10.33
C THR A 63 7.81 4.47 -11.70
N PRO A 64 7.99 5.79 -11.80
CA PRO A 64 8.51 6.76 -10.83
C PRO A 64 7.52 7.29 -9.79
N GLY A 65 6.29 6.82 -9.75
CA GLY A 65 5.35 7.25 -8.73
C GLY A 65 4.25 8.16 -9.25
N LEU A 66 3.53 7.71 -10.28
CA LEU A 66 2.47 8.50 -10.90
C LEU A 66 1.11 8.40 -10.20
N MET A 67 0.91 7.40 -9.33
CA MET A 67 -0.34 7.30 -8.59
C MET A 67 -0.38 8.40 -7.53
N LYS A 68 -1.45 9.20 -7.54
CA LYS A 68 -1.59 10.33 -6.62
C LYS A 68 -2.78 10.12 -5.70
N PRO A 69 -2.67 10.47 -4.41
CA PRO A 69 -3.83 10.45 -3.52
C PRO A 69 -4.81 11.55 -3.90
N ASP A 70 -6.11 11.28 -3.64
CA ASP A 70 -7.13 12.31 -3.74
C ASP A 70 -6.83 13.45 -2.76
N ARG A 71 -7.33 14.64 -3.12
CA ARG A 71 -7.05 15.88 -2.40
C ARG A 71 -7.26 15.79 -0.89
N ASN A 72 -8.30 15.09 -0.44
CA ASN A 72 -8.66 15.01 0.98
C ASN A 72 -8.29 13.70 1.63
N LEU A 73 -7.68 12.77 0.88
CA LEU A 73 -7.44 11.41 1.38
C LEU A 73 -6.61 11.37 2.66
N LEU A 74 -5.50 12.08 2.68
CA LEU A 74 -4.60 12.10 3.85
C LEU A 74 -5.31 12.64 5.08
N ASN A 75 -6.10 13.70 4.91
CA ASN A 75 -6.84 14.31 6.00
C ASN A 75 -7.94 13.38 6.50
N ASP A 76 -8.65 12.72 5.61
CA ASP A 76 -9.70 11.76 5.97
C ASP A 76 -9.13 10.59 6.75
N LEU A 77 -7.99 10.05 6.34
CA LEU A 77 -7.32 8.97 7.05
C LEU A 77 -6.83 9.41 8.43
N LYS A 78 -6.27 10.61 8.52
CA LYS A 78 -5.83 11.16 9.80
C LYS A 78 -6.99 11.30 10.77
N THR A 79 -8.14 11.73 10.28
CA THR A 79 -9.35 11.90 11.09
C THR A 79 -9.80 10.59 11.74
N ILE A 80 -9.63 9.47 11.06
CA ILE A 80 -10.01 8.16 11.60
C ILE A 80 -8.83 7.43 12.27
N GLY A 81 -7.70 8.13 12.51
CA GLY A 81 -6.60 7.60 13.29
C GLY A 81 -5.57 6.80 12.52
N ILE A 82 -5.53 6.93 11.20
CA ILE A 82 -4.54 6.23 10.37
C ILE A 82 -3.46 7.19 9.91
N GLU A 83 -2.21 6.92 10.32
CA GLU A 83 -1.04 7.64 9.80
C GLU A 83 -0.72 7.08 8.42
N THR A 84 -0.55 7.94 7.42
CA THR A 84 -0.32 7.51 6.04
C THR A 84 1.04 7.98 5.57
N ARG A 85 1.82 7.05 5.00
CA ARG A 85 3.15 7.32 4.44
C ARG A 85 3.14 6.97 2.97
N ILE A 86 3.30 7.98 2.12
CA ILE A 86 3.19 7.86 0.67
C ILE A 86 4.55 8.09 0.03
N MET A 87 4.98 7.15 -0.81
CA MET A 87 6.27 7.24 -1.48
C MET A 87 6.29 6.32 -2.70
N SER A 88 7.34 6.39 -3.52
CA SER A 88 7.48 5.46 -4.64
C SER A 88 7.49 4.03 -4.11
N THR A 89 7.06 3.06 -4.92
CA THR A 89 6.91 1.69 -4.46
C THR A 89 8.22 1.09 -3.99
N LYS A 90 9.34 1.41 -4.63
CA LYS A 90 10.65 0.94 -4.18
C LYS A 90 10.94 1.35 -2.73
N LYS A 91 10.65 2.60 -2.39
CA LYS A 91 10.85 3.11 -1.02
C LYS A 91 9.78 2.56 -0.07
N ALA A 92 8.55 2.45 -0.56
CA ALA A 92 7.42 1.96 0.24
C ALA A 92 7.64 0.53 0.72
N VAL A 93 8.22 -0.32 -0.11
CA VAL A 93 8.56 -1.70 0.26
C VAL A 93 9.52 -1.73 1.45
N ARG A 94 10.54 -0.88 1.43
CA ARG A 94 11.51 -0.78 2.54
C ARG A 94 10.85 -0.28 3.82
N GLU A 95 10.02 0.74 3.69
CA GLU A 95 9.32 1.32 4.84
C GLU A 95 8.34 0.32 5.44
N TYR A 96 7.58 -0.38 4.60
CA TYR A 96 6.65 -1.40 5.04
C TYR A 96 7.38 -2.51 5.83
N ASN A 97 8.47 -3.02 5.27
CA ASN A 97 9.25 -4.06 5.94
C ASN A 97 9.83 -3.59 7.28
N ALA A 98 10.34 -2.36 7.34
CA ALA A 98 10.88 -1.79 8.57
C ALA A 98 9.80 -1.70 9.67
N LEU A 99 8.60 -1.28 9.31
CA LEU A 99 7.49 -1.18 10.25
C LEU A 99 7.01 -2.55 10.72
N ARG A 100 6.92 -3.51 9.82
CA ARG A 100 6.56 -4.90 10.18
C ARG A 100 7.58 -5.49 11.14
N LYS A 101 8.85 -5.26 10.87
CA LYS A 101 9.93 -5.77 11.72
C LYS A 101 9.88 -5.19 13.14
N LYS A 102 9.38 -3.95 13.27
CA LYS A 102 9.18 -3.31 14.57
C LYS A 102 7.89 -3.75 15.26
N GLY A 103 7.11 -4.61 14.67
CA GLY A 103 5.85 -5.08 15.23
C GLY A 103 4.71 -4.08 15.15
N LYS A 104 4.78 -3.11 14.23
CA LYS A 104 3.72 -2.11 14.07
C LYS A 104 2.49 -2.70 13.40
N ASN A 105 1.32 -2.15 13.75
CA ASN A 105 0.04 -2.48 13.11
C ASN A 105 -0.04 -1.73 11.79
N VAL A 106 0.49 -2.32 10.73
CA VAL A 106 0.69 -1.67 9.43
C VAL A 106 -0.02 -2.41 8.31
N ALA A 107 -0.67 -1.64 7.44
CA ALA A 107 -1.18 -2.13 6.16
C ALA A 107 -0.38 -1.48 5.04
N GLY A 108 -0.40 -2.10 3.86
CA GLY A 108 0.25 -1.54 2.69
C GLY A 108 -0.60 -1.69 1.45
N CYS A 109 -0.50 -0.74 0.52
CA CYS A 109 -1.05 -0.89 -0.81
C CYS A 109 0.01 -0.46 -1.82
N PHE A 110 0.19 -1.27 -2.85
CA PHE A 110 1.34 -1.15 -3.74
C PHE A 110 0.91 -1.15 -5.20
N HIS A 111 1.21 -0.03 -5.88
CA HIS A 111 1.11 0.07 -7.33
C HIS A 111 2.45 -0.40 -7.89
N LEU A 112 2.43 -1.41 -8.77
CA LEU A 112 3.67 -2.07 -9.20
C LEU A 112 4.33 -1.45 -10.43
N THR A 113 3.60 -0.67 -11.20
CA THR A 113 4.11 -0.02 -12.41
C THR A 113 4.18 1.50 -12.22
N CYS A 114 4.06 2.27 -13.28
CA CYS A 114 4.12 3.73 -13.14
C CYS A 114 2.79 4.32 -12.66
#